data_807473413a44dcc60210a8b23e2bd088
#
_entry.id   807473413a44dcc60210a8b23e2bd088
#
_cell.length_a   1.000
_cell.length_b   1.000
_cell.length_c   1.000
_cell.angle_alpha   90.00
_cell.angle_beta   90.00
_cell.angle_gamma   90.00
#
_symmetry.space_group_name_H-M   'P 1'
#
loop_
_entity.id
_entity.type
_entity.pdbx_description
1 polymer ?
#
loop_
_entity_poly.entity_id
_entity_poly.type
_entity_poly.pdbx_seq_one_letter_code
_entity_poly.pdbx_strand_id
1 'polypeptide(L)'
;MKKLLFISFFIIGCNSNSNQKILVVENEPVIESSNLNNELYEIDKEIINNPKSPNVYLKRALHHQNKRNFNSALEDINRALSITPDLSFLKYHKASILYELAVFNQDISLIDESKIYLDNCIKEDPDIIPARLLRAKIFLFEKKTEEAMKLANQVLKIDKRIPEAYFIKGMIYHFLGNSNLASSSYQTAIEVDPNYFDAYIHMGMLSESAGNDIAIDYYNSAIEINSSSIEAHRNKGLYYHFNENYSEARKAFKFIVQIDSNFEETYFNLGNTFLGEYNISKSNSILDSALMYYQKATSFNSFYVQAIHNIGICYEIKNDLVKAKSCYLKAIEIDNNYSPSLKALNSLD
;
A
#
# COMPACT_ATOMS: atom_id res chain seq x y z
N MET A 1 16.38 10.57 8.17
CA MET A 1 15.92 9.20 8.50
C MET A 1 14.49 9.12 9.06
N LYS A 2 14.05 9.93 10.05
CA LYS A 2 12.64 9.88 10.54
C LYS A 2 11.55 10.25 9.52
N LYS A 3 11.86 11.02 8.44
CA LYS A 3 10.89 11.39 7.40
C LYS A 3 10.61 10.26 6.40
N LEU A 4 11.57 9.40 6.12
CA LEU A 4 11.40 8.26 5.18
C LEU A 4 10.51 7.13 5.74
N LEU A 5 10.61 6.83 7.06
CA LEU A 5 9.76 5.82 7.69
C LEU A 5 8.27 6.22 7.70
N PHE A 6 7.99 7.54 7.72
CA PHE A 6 6.63 8.05 7.70
C PHE A 6 6.00 8.00 6.31
N ILE A 7 6.83 8.15 5.25
CA ILE A 7 6.41 8.03 3.85
C ILE A 7 5.95 6.59 3.57
N SER A 8 6.71 5.57 4.02
CA SER A 8 6.34 4.18 3.80
C SER A 8 5.02 3.77 4.50
N PHE A 9 4.71 4.32 5.67
CA PHE A 9 3.47 4.00 6.38
C PHE A 9 2.22 4.60 5.71
N PHE A 10 2.36 5.78 5.10
CA PHE A 10 1.25 6.45 4.39
C PHE A 10 1.06 5.92 2.96
N ILE A 11 2.14 5.46 2.33
CA ILE A 11 2.16 4.95 0.96
C ILE A 11 1.57 3.53 0.88
N ILE A 12 1.74 2.71 1.93
CA ILE A 12 1.16 1.35 1.99
C ILE A 12 -0.38 1.42 2.05
N GLY A 13 -0.97 2.46 2.66
CA GLY A 13 -2.42 2.68 2.65
C GLY A 13 -3.00 3.27 1.35
N CYS A 14 -2.15 3.80 0.46
CA CYS A 14 -2.59 4.37 -0.83
C CYS A 14 -2.39 3.42 -2.02
N ASN A 15 -1.86 2.22 -1.82
CA ASN A 15 -1.57 1.27 -2.90
C ASN A 15 -2.69 0.24 -3.11
N SER A 16 -3.87 0.51 -2.58
CA SER A 16 -5.06 -0.26 -2.90
C SER A 16 -5.60 0.15 -4.26
N ASN A 17 -6.09 -0.81 -5.02
CA ASN A 17 -6.63 -0.70 -6.37
C ASN A 17 -7.85 0.26 -6.53
N SER A 18 -8.02 1.26 -5.66
CA SER A 18 -9.13 2.21 -5.70
C SER A 18 -9.16 3.09 -6.96
N ASN A 19 -8.08 3.17 -7.73
CA ASN A 19 -8.07 3.90 -9.01
C ASN A 19 -8.77 3.18 -10.17
N GLN A 20 -9.26 1.96 -9.99
CA GLN A 20 -9.96 1.22 -11.07
C GLN A 20 -11.45 1.55 -11.19
N LYS A 21 -12.05 2.35 -10.32
CA LYS A 21 -13.52 2.52 -10.28
C LYS A 21 -14.08 3.86 -10.77
N ILE A 22 -13.30 4.78 -11.26
CA ILE A 22 -13.84 6.05 -11.82
C ILE A 22 -14.29 5.90 -13.30
N LEU A 23 -13.90 4.82 -13.95
CA LEU A 23 -14.51 4.43 -15.23
C LEU A 23 -15.37 3.20 -14.95
N VAL A 24 -16.68 3.33 -15.13
CA VAL A 24 -17.62 2.21 -15.17
C VAL A 24 -17.16 1.25 -16.26
N VAL A 25 -16.39 0.25 -15.89
CA VAL A 25 -16.10 -0.91 -16.71
C VAL A 25 -16.46 -2.12 -15.86
N GLU A 26 -17.44 -2.87 -16.37
CA GLU A 26 -17.95 -4.09 -15.78
C GLU A 26 -16.83 -5.08 -15.45
N ASN A 27 -17.03 -5.85 -14.37
CA ASN A 27 -16.14 -6.90 -13.91
C ASN A 27 -15.76 -7.86 -15.05
N GLU A 28 -14.49 -7.89 -15.44
CA GLU A 28 -13.97 -8.98 -16.24
C GLU A 28 -12.92 -9.80 -15.44
N PRO A 29 -12.88 -11.12 -15.68
CA PRO A 29 -12.04 -12.06 -14.93
C PRO A 29 -10.55 -11.86 -15.29
N VAL A 30 -9.67 -12.41 -14.41
CA VAL A 30 -8.22 -12.49 -14.61
C VAL A 30 -7.89 -12.91 -16.05
N ILE A 31 -7.39 -11.95 -16.84
CA ILE A 31 -7.08 -12.16 -18.24
C ILE A 31 -5.61 -12.58 -18.36
N GLU A 32 -5.39 -13.73 -18.98
CA GLU A 32 -4.07 -14.29 -19.32
C GLU A 32 -3.19 -13.31 -20.12
N SER A 33 -1.89 -13.41 -19.98
CA SER A 33 -0.85 -12.53 -20.57
C SER A 33 -0.93 -12.33 -22.10
N SER A 34 -1.67 -13.16 -22.83
CA SER A 34 -1.92 -13.05 -24.26
C SER A 34 -2.87 -11.92 -24.65
N ASN A 35 -3.82 -11.55 -23.77
CA ASN A 35 -4.79 -10.48 -24.04
C ASN A 35 -4.22 -9.07 -23.80
N LEU A 36 -3.22 -8.95 -22.94
CA LEU A 36 -2.60 -7.67 -22.56
C LEU A 36 -1.75 -7.06 -23.71
N ASN A 37 -1.09 -7.90 -24.49
CA ASN A 37 -0.38 -7.46 -25.71
C ASN A 37 -1.34 -7.03 -26.82
N ASN A 38 -2.59 -7.52 -26.77
CA ASN A 38 -3.60 -7.16 -27.75
C ASN A 38 -4.18 -5.75 -27.46
N GLU A 39 -4.37 -5.39 -26.20
CA GLU A 39 -4.90 -4.07 -25.82
C GLU A 39 -3.96 -2.93 -26.22
N LEU A 40 -2.67 -3.03 -25.88
CA LEU A 40 -1.67 -2.02 -26.26
C LEU A 40 -1.56 -1.90 -27.79
N TYR A 41 -1.56 -3.03 -28.49
CA TYR A 41 -1.53 -3.06 -29.95
C TYR A 41 -2.74 -2.34 -30.59
N GLU A 42 -3.95 -2.53 -30.04
CA GLU A 42 -5.13 -1.82 -30.55
C GLU A 42 -5.06 -0.32 -30.25
N ILE A 43 -4.53 0.08 -29.08
CA ILE A 43 -4.30 1.49 -28.77
C ILE A 43 -3.27 2.11 -29.73
N ASP A 44 -2.20 1.40 -30.05
CA ASP A 44 -1.18 1.87 -31.00
C ASP A 44 -1.76 2.06 -32.42
N LYS A 45 -2.65 1.18 -32.87
CA LYS A 45 -3.39 1.37 -34.10
C LYS A 45 -4.30 2.61 -34.06
N GLU A 46 -4.99 2.83 -32.94
CA GLU A 46 -5.81 4.03 -32.76
C GLU A 46 -4.96 5.30 -32.90
N ILE A 47 -3.72 5.30 -32.34
CA ILE A 47 -2.77 6.41 -32.45
C ILE A 47 -2.36 6.65 -33.93
N ILE A 48 -2.05 5.57 -34.65
CA ILE A 48 -1.68 5.67 -36.06
C ILE A 48 -2.82 6.30 -36.87
N ASN A 49 -4.06 5.89 -36.61
CA ASN A 49 -5.24 6.39 -37.31
C ASN A 49 -5.64 7.82 -36.90
N ASN A 50 -5.36 8.21 -35.65
CA ASN A 50 -5.78 9.49 -35.07
C ASN A 50 -4.63 10.20 -34.30
N PRO A 51 -3.50 10.53 -34.97
CA PRO A 51 -2.29 11.03 -34.29
C PRO A 51 -2.42 12.44 -33.68
N LYS A 52 -3.54 13.12 -33.93
CA LYS A 52 -3.86 14.45 -33.40
C LYS A 52 -4.95 14.40 -32.32
N SER A 53 -5.40 13.20 -31.93
CA SER A 53 -6.39 13.06 -30.85
C SER A 53 -5.70 12.95 -29.48
N PRO A 54 -5.93 13.85 -28.52
CA PRO A 54 -5.35 13.74 -27.18
C PRO A 54 -5.85 12.51 -26.43
N ASN A 55 -7.07 12.04 -26.74
CA ASN A 55 -7.71 10.91 -26.05
C ASN A 55 -6.98 9.58 -26.26
N VAL A 56 -6.40 9.35 -27.46
CA VAL A 56 -5.68 8.10 -27.73
C VAL A 56 -4.36 8.03 -26.95
N TYR A 57 -3.68 9.18 -26.80
CA TYR A 57 -2.49 9.27 -25.96
C TYR A 57 -2.84 9.14 -24.46
N LEU A 58 -3.94 9.75 -24.03
CA LEU A 58 -4.43 9.55 -22.65
C LEU A 58 -4.73 8.07 -22.39
N LYS A 59 -5.43 7.40 -23.32
CA LYS A 59 -5.73 5.96 -23.17
C LYS A 59 -4.46 5.13 -23.00
N ARG A 60 -3.40 5.41 -23.81
CA ARG A 60 -2.12 4.71 -23.67
C ARG A 60 -1.37 5.11 -22.38
N ALA A 61 -1.42 6.38 -21.98
CA ALA A 61 -0.86 6.83 -20.71
C ALA A 61 -1.47 6.08 -19.51
N LEU A 62 -2.81 5.94 -19.48
CA LEU A 62 -3.51 5.19 -18.44
C LEU A 62 -3.15 3.70 -18.46
N HIS A 63 -3.03 3.09 -19.65
CA HIS A 63 -2.56 1.73 -19.77
C HIS A 63 -1.14 1.56 -19.19
N HIS A 64 -0.22 2.46 -19.52
CA HIS A 64 1.14 2.46 -18.98
C HIS A 64 1.17 2.71 -17.46
N GLN A 65 0.35 3.65 -16.96
CA GLN A 65 0.20 3.92 -15.52
C GLN A 65 -0.25 2.67 -14.77
N ASN A 66 -1.27 1.96 -15.25
CA ASN A 66 -1.76 0.71 -14.66
C ASN A 66 -0.69 -0.39 -14.63
N LYS A 67 0.25 -0.39 -15.58
CA LYS A 67 1.40 -1.29 -15.64
C LYS A 67 2.62 -0.77 -14.86
N ARG A 68 2.50 0.35 -14.17
CA ARG A 68 3.60 1.06 -13.48
C ARG A 68 4.75 1.47 -14.40
N ASN A 69 4.49 1.59 -15.70
CA ASN A 69 5.43 2.13 -16.68
C ASN A 69 5.31 3.67 -16.71
N PHE A 70 5.61 4.31 -15.59
CA PHE A 70 5.32 5.73 -15.36
C PHE A 70 6.03 6.65 -16.36
N ASN A 71 7.25 6.33 -16.81
CA ASN A 71 7.96 7.16 -17.79
C ASN A 71 7.21 7.20 -19.13
N SER A 72 6.79 6.04 -19.64
CA SER A 72 5.98 5.98 -20.86
C SER A 72 4.61 6.66 -20.69
N ALA A 73 4.01 6.53 -19.50
CA ALA A 73 2.78 7.24 -19.17
C ALA A 73 2.97 8.77 -19.21
N LEU A 74 4.10 9.28 -18.69
CA LEU A 74 4.44 10.71 -18.72
C LEU A 74 4.70 11.21 -20.14
N GLU A 75 5.35 10.40 -20.99
CA GLU A 75 5.56 10.76 -22.40
C GLU A 75 4.22 10.94 -23.13
N ASP A 76 3.31 10.00 -22.96
CA ASP A 76 2.01 10.02 -23.61
C ASP A 76 1.11 11.15 -23.08
N ILE A 77 1.04 11.36 -21.75
CA ILE A 77 0.24 12.46 -21.22
C ILE A 77 0.81 13.84 -21.62
N ASN A 78 2.12 13.97 -21.73
CA ASN A 78 2.76 15.18 -22.26
C ASN A 78 2.42 15.37 -23.74
N ARG A 79 2.34 14.29 -24.54
CA ARG A 79 1.89 14.36 -25.92
C ARG A 79 0.44 14.82 -26.01
N ALA A 80 -0.46 14.25 -25.17
CA ALA A 80 -1.86 14.69 -25.12
C ALA A 80 -1.98 16.18 -24.76
N LEU A 81 -1.22 16.65 -23.76
CA LEU A 81 -1.18 18.06 -23.34
C LEU A 81 -0.59 18.98 -24.42
N SER A 82 0.36 18.50 -25.24
CA SER A 82 0.88 19.30 -26.36
C SER A 82 -0.16 19.55 -27.45
N ILE A 83 -1.18 18.68 -27.57
CA ILE A 83 -2.29 18.83 -28.50
C ILE A 83 -3.39 19.73 -27.91
N THR A 84 -3.66 19.57 -26.61
CA THR A 84 -4.73 20.30 -25.90
C THR A 84 -4.22 20.79 -24.54
N PRO A 85 -3.47 21.91 -24.48
CA PRO A 85 -2.80 22.38 -23.25
C PRO A 85 -3.77 22.78 -22.13
N ASP A 86 -4.96 23.25 -22.47
CA ASP A 86 -5.90 23.87 -21.53
C ASP A 86 -6.93 22.88 -20.95
N LEU A 87 -6.79 21.58 -21.27
CA LEU A 87 -7.72 20.59 -20.76
C LEU A 87 -7.36 20.16 -19.33
N SER A 88 -8.09 20.67 -18.34
CA SER A 88 -7.85 20.40 -16.89
C SER A 88 -7.81 18.92 -16.58
N PHE A 89 -8.62 18.10 -17.25
CA PHE A 89 -8.64 16.65 -17.08
C PHE A 89 -7.29 15.99 -17.42
N LEU A 90 -6.59 16.43 -18.49
CA LEU A 90 -5.24 15.91 -18.81
C LEU A 90 -4.20 16.36 -17.78
N LYS A 91 -4.31 17.60 -17.27
CA LYS A 91 -3.44 18.11 -16.20
C LYS A 91 -3.60 17.27 -14.93
N TYR A 92 -4.84 16.89 -14.58
CA TYR A 92 -5.11 15.96 -13.48
C TYR A 92 -4.42 14.61 -13.68
N HIS A 93 -4.54 13.99 -14.86
CA HIS A 93 -3.89 12.71 -15.13
C HIS A 93 -2.36 12.80 -15.06
N LYS A 94 -1.78 13.90 -15.56
CA LYS A 94 -0.34 14.13 -15.37
C LYS A 94 0.03 14.23 -13.89
N ALA A 95 -0.75 14.97 -13.11
CA ALA A 95 -0.54 15.07 -11.67
C ALA A 95 -0.65 13.71 -10.96
N SER A 96 -1.61 12.87 -11.36
CA SER A 96 -1.78 11.52 -10.83
C SER A 96 -0.57 10.63 -11.13
N ILE A 97 -0.09 10.64 -12.38
CA ILE A 97 1.09 9.86 -12.78
C ILE A 97 2.34 10.32 -12.02
N LEU A 98 2.54 11.65 -11.88
CA LEU A 98 3.65 12.21 -11.11
C LEU A 98 3.59 11.80 -9.63
N TYR A 99 2.39 11.83 -9.03
CA TYR A 99 2.19 11.40 -7.65
C TYR A 99 2.52 9.91 -7.45
N GLU A 100 2.03 9.04 -8.34
CA GLU A 100 2.32 7.61 -8.27
C GLU A 100 3.79 7.29 -8.51
N LEU A 101 4.45 7.98 -9.44
CA LEU A 101 5.88 7.88 -9.69
C LEU A 101 6.69 8.36 -8.48
N ALA A 102 6.25 9.47 -7.85
CA ALA A 102 6.86 9.99 -6.61
C ALA A 102 6.83 8.95 -5.49
N VAL A 103 5.69 8.30 -5.33
CA VAL A 103 5.49 7.21 -4.38
C VAL A 103 6.40 6.02 -4.70
N PHE A 104 6.43 5.61 -5.95
CA PHE A 104 7.21 4.46 -6.42
C PHE A 104 8.71 4.66 -6.24
N ASN A 105 9.22 5.86 -6.59
CA ASN A 105 10.65 6.21 -6.49
C ASN A 105 11.05 6.79 -5.14
N GLN A 106 10.09 7.06 -4.24
CA GLN A 106 10.30 7.80 -3.00
C GLN A 106 10.90 9.21 -3.24
N ASP A 107 10.50 9.85 -4.34
CA ASP A 107 10.99 11.16 -4.77
C ASP A 107 9.95 12.26 -4.46
N ILE A 108 10.23 13.02 -3.40
CA ILE A 108 9.33 14.11 -2.95
C ILE A 108 9.25 15.25 -3.98
N SER A 109 10.26 15.46 -4.82
CA SER A 109 10.25 16.55 -5.80
C SER A 109 9.12 16.41 -6.82
N LEU A 110 8.78 15.19 -7.20
CA LEU A 110 7.67 14.89 -8.10
C LEU A 110 6.29 15.20 -7.48
N ILE A 111 6.18 15.13 -6.14
CA ILE A 111 4.97 15.57 -5.43
C ILE A 111 4.78 17.08 -5.59
N ASP A 112 5.87 17.88 -5.53
CA ASP A 112 5.78 19.32 -5.73
C ASP A 112 5.34 19.67 -7.16
N GLU A 113 5.82 18.95 -8.16
CA GLU A 113 5.33 19.11 -9.54
C GLU A 113 3.86 18.72 -9.66
N SER A 114 3.44 17.58 -9.09
CA SER A 114 2.04 17.14 -9.06
C SER A 114 1.12 18.21 -8.48
N LYS A 115 1.51 18.85 -7.36
CA LYS A 115 0.73 19.93 -6.73
C LYS A 115 0.47 21.10 -7.67
N ILE A 116 1.47 21.51 -8.45
CA ILE A 116 1.32 22.62 -9.41
C ILE A 116 0.23 22.29 -10.43
N TYR A 117 0.23 21.07 -10.98
CA TYR A 117 -0.82 20.65 -11.94
C TYR A 117 -2.19 20.57 -11.28
N LEU A 118 -2.30 20.05 -10.03
CA LEU A 118 -3.56 19.96 -9.29
C LEU A 118 -4.13 21.34 -8.96
N ASP A 119 -3.29 22.26 -8.47
CA ASP A 119 -3.71 23.61 -8.13
C ASP A 119 -4.20 24.37 -9.38
N ASN A 120 -3.55 24.17 -10.54
CA ASN A 120 -4.01 24.69 -11.83
C ASN A 120 -5.35 24.07 -12.25
N CYS A 121 -5.49 22.74 -12.16
CA CYS A 121 -6.76 22.05 -12.46
C CYS A 121 -7.91 22.61 -11.63
N ILE A 122 -7.73 22.72 -10.32
CA ILE A 122 -8.78 23.19 -9.40
C ILE A 122 -9.14 24.65 -9.65
N LYS A 123 -8.17 25.47 -10.11
CA LYS A 123 -8.40 26.86 -10.48
C LYS A 123 -9.20 27.00 -11.78
N GLU A 124 -8.88 26.20 -12.79
CA GLU A 124 -9.50 26.24 -14.12
C GLU A 124 -10.87 25.55 -14.12
N ASP A 125 -11.01 24.45 -13.40
CA ASP A 125 -12.23 23.68 -13.22
C ASP A 125 -12.51 23.49 -11.72
N PRO A 126 -13.29 24.39 -11.12
CA PRO A 126 -13.62 24.31 -9.69
C PRO A 126 -14.43 23.08 -9.28
N ASP A 127 -15.02 22.35 -10.22
CA ASP A 127 -15.85 21.18 -9.93
C ASP A 127 -15.13 19.84 -10.21
N ILE A 128 -13.84 19.89 -10.55
CA ILE A 128 -13.02 18.70 -10.81
C ILE A 128 -12.75 17.92 -9.51
N ILE A 129 -13.61 16.92 -9.23
CA ILE A 129 -13.56 16.10 -8.02
C ILE A 129 -12.23 15.34 -7.87
N PRO A 130 -11.73 14.60 -8.88
CA PRO A 130 -10.52 13.79 -8.72
C PRO A 130 -9.28 14.60 -8.33
N ALA A 131 -9.12 15.82 -8.89
CA ALA A 131 -8.01 16.69 -8.55
C ALA A 131 -8.07 17.17 -7.10
N ARG A 132 -9.27 17.48 -6.58
CA ARG A 132 -9.46 17.86 -5.18
C ARG A 132 -9.15 16.72 -4.22
N LEU A 133 -9.59 15.50 -4.55
CA LEU A 133 -9.33 14.32 -3.72
C LEU A 133 -7.83 14.01 -3.66
N LEU A 134 -7.14 14.00 -4.80
CA LEU A 134 -5.70 13.77 -4.81
C LEU A 134 -4.94 14.90 -4.07
N ARG A 135 -5.36 16.15 -4.26
CA ARG A 135 -4.77 17.28 -3.53
C ARG A 135 -5.00 17.21 -2.02
N ALA A 136 -6.18 16.74 -1.60
CA ALA A 136 -6.49 16.50 -0.19
C ALA A 136 -5.60 15.38 0.41
N LYS A 137 -5.35 14.29 -0.32
CA LYS A 137 -4.40 13.25 0.09
C LYS A 137 -2.98 13.81 0.26
N ILE A 138 -2.53 14.66 -0.67
CA ILE A 138 -1.21 15.30 -0.57
C ILE A 138 -1.17 16.23 0.66
N PHE A 139 -2.20 17.03 0.93
CA PHE A 139 -2.27 17.84 2.14
C PHE A 139 -2.20 16.99 3.42
N LEU A 140 -2.88 15.85 3.44
CA LEU A 140 -2.82 14.94 4.57
C LEU A 140 -1.40 14.37 4.76
N PHE A 141 -0.73 14.01 3.69
CA PHE A 141 0.69 13.62 3.71
C PHE A 141 1.59 14.75 4.27
N GLU A 142 1.33 16.00 3.89
CA GLU A 142 2.02 17.18 4.41
C GLU A 142 1.59 17.54 5.86
N LYS A 143 0.66 16.77 6.47
CA LYS A 143 0.06 17.02 7.79
C LYS A 143 -0.77 18.32 7.86
N LYS A 144 -1.23 18.81 6.73
CA LYS A 144 -2.10 19.99 6.59
C LYS A 144 -3.56 19.53 6.63
N THR A 145 -4.00 19.15 7.83
CA THR A 145 -5.31 18.50 8.03
C THR A 145 -6.49 19.43 7.76
N GLU A 146 -6.35 20.74 8.03
CA GLU A 146 -7.41 21.72 7.79
C GLU A 146 -7.66 21.90 6.29
N GLU A 147 -6.59 22.03 5.49
CA GLU A 147 -6.68 22.18 4.04
C GLU A 147 -7.23 20.89 3.40
N ALA A 148 -6.78 19.71 3.86
CA ALA A 148 -7.33 18.44 3.43
C ALA A 148 -8.83 18.34 3.73
N MET A 149 -9.27 18.69 4.94
CA MET A 149 -10.67 18.70 5.35
C MET A 149 -11.50 19.66 4.50
N LYS A 150 -10.95 20.85 4.20
CA LYS A 150 -11.61 21.84 3.35
C LYS A 150 -11.89 21.27 1.96
N LEU A 151 -10.91 20.61 1.34
CA LEU A 151 -11.09 20.01 0.01
C LEU A 151 -12.07 18.84 0.04
N ALA A 152 -11.99 17.94 1.02
CA ALA A 152 -12.93 16.85 1.17
C ALA A 152 -14.38 17.36 1.34
N ASN A 153 -14.57 18.39 2.15
CA ASN A 153 -15.90 19.01 2.31
C ASN A 153 -16.38 19.74 1.04
N GLN A 154 -15.48 20.31 0.23
CA GLN A 154 -15.85 20.89 -1.08
C GLN A 154 -16.32 19.80 -2.05
N VAL A 155 -15.64 18.64 -2.10
CA VAL A 155 -16.09 17.49 -2.88
C VAL A 155 -17.49 17.06 -2.48
N LEU A 156 -17.78 16.95 -1.18
CA LEU A 156 -19.10 16.55 -0.66
C LEU A 156 -20.20 17.62 -0.86
N LYS A 157 -19.83 18.86 -1.17
CA LYS A 157 -20.81 19.88 -1.61
C LYS A 157 -21.18 19.69 -3.08
N ILE A 158 -20.23 19.19 -3.91
CA ILE A 158 -20.47 18.90 -5.33
C ILE A 158 -21.28 17.60 -5.44
N ASP A 159 -20.81 16.51 -4.86
CA ASP A 159 -21.52 15.23 -4.80
C ASP A 159 -21.29 14.53 -3.45
N LYS A 160 -22.40 14.27 -2.74
CA LYS A 160 -22.37 13.55 -1.46
C LYS A 160 -22.15 12.04 -1.59
N ARG A 161 -22.17 11.50 -2.82
CA ARG A 161 -22.02 10.06 -3.10
C ARG A 161 -20.59 9.68 -3.46
N ILE A 162 -19.60 10.47 -3.06
CA ILE A 162 -18.18 10.21 -3.27
C ILE A 162 -17.60 9.55 -2.01
N PRO A 163 -17.43 8.23 -1.96
CA PRO A 163 -16.97 7.50 -0.77
C PRO A 163 -15.56 7.91 -0.37
N GLU A 164 -14.69 8.20 -1.34
CA GLU A 164 -13.32 8.62 -1.11
C GLU A 164 -13.21 9.92 -0.28
N ALA A 165 -14.16 10.85 -0.42
CA ALA A 165 -14.17 12.07 0.38
C ALA A 165 -14.45 11.78 1.87
N TYR A 166 -15.35 10.85 2.18
CA TYR A 166 -15.59 10.38 3.55
C TYR A 166 -14.40 9.60 4.08
N PHE A 167 -13.79 8.77 3.25
CA PHE A 167 -12.57 8.04 3.61
C PHE A 167 -11.44 9.00 3.99
N ILE A 168 -11.18 10.06 3.19
CA ILE A 168 -10.19 11.10 3.51
C ILE A 168 -10.52 11.78 4.83
N LYS A 169 -11.78 12.09 5.11
CA LYS A 169 -12.21 12.64 6.43
C LYS A 169 -11.91 11.66 7.55
N GLY A 170 -12.15 10.37 7.34
CA GLY A 170 -11.79 9.32 8.29
C GLY A 170 -10.30 9.30 8.58
N MET A 171 -9.45 9.36 7.55
CA MET A 171 -7.99 9.44 7.68
C MET A 171 -7.56 10.69 8.46
N ILE A 172 -8.16 11.84 8.20
CA ILE A 172 -7.88 13.09 8.94
C ILE A 172 -8.22 12.92 10.42
N TYR A 173 -9.41 12.41 10.74
CA TYR A 173 -9.80 12.18 12.13
C TYR A 173 -8.94 11.16 12.84
N HIS A 174 -8.55 10.09 12.14
CA HIS A 174 -7.61 9.11 12.66
C HIS A 174 -6.25 9.76 12.99
N PHE A 175 -5.71 10.57 12.07
CA PHE A 175 -4.46 11.31 12.27
C PHE A 175 -4.54 12.27 13.47
N LEU A 176 -5.69 12.89 13.71
CA LEU A 176 -5.96 13.76 14.85
C LEU A 176 -6.26 12.98 16.15
N GLY A 177 -6.21 11.64 16.14
CA GLY A 177 -6.49 10.79 17.29
C GLY A 177 -7.97 10.65 17.65
N ASN A 178 -8.89 11.10 16.78
CA ASN A 178 -10.32 11.01 17.02
C ASN A 178 -10.91 9.75 16.39
N SER A 179 -10.75 8.61 17.09
CA SER A 179 -11.19 7.30 16.61
C SER A 179 -12.69 7.21 16.33
N ASN A 180 -13.54 7.91 17.11
CA ASN A 180 -14.98 7.87 16.93
C ASN A 180 -15.41 8.56 15.61
N LEU A 181 -14.87 9.74 15.32
CA LEU A 181 -15.15 10.44 14.06
C LEU A 181 -14.49 9.74 12.86
N ALA A 182 -13.33 9.11 13.05
CA ALA A 182 -12.70 8.29 12.03
C ALA A 182 -13.59 7.11 11.66
N SER A 183 -14.02 6.33 12.64
CA SER A 183 -14.93 5.18 12.45
C SER A 183 -16.23 5.60 11.74
N SER A 184 -16.89 6.66 12.23
CA SER A 184 -18.11 7.18 11.59
C SER A 184 -17.90 7.59 10.14
N SER A 185 -16.74 8.18 9.82
CA SER A 185 -16.43 8.62 8.46
C SER A 185 -16.13 7.44 7.54
N TYR A 186 -15.37 6.44 8.00
CA TYR A 186 -15.14 5.20 7.25
C TYR A 186 -16.44 4.43 7.04
N GLN A 187 -17.30 4.34 8.07
CA GLN A 187 -18.59 3.70 7.97
C GLN A 187 -19.48 4.39 6.91
N THR A 188 -19.49 5.73 6.87
CA THR A 188 -20.21 6.47 5.82
C THR A 188 -19.63 6.17 4.43
N ALA A 189 -18.32 6.02 4.28
CA ALA A 189 -17.73 5.63 3.00
C ALA A 189 -18.23 4.25 2.55
N ILE A 190 -18.35 3.28 3.46
CA ILE A 190 -18.92 1.94 3.21
C ILE A 190 -20.41 2.02 2.85
N GLU A 191 -21.18 2.86 3.53
CA GLU A 191 -22.61 3.05 3.24
C GLU A 191 -22.84 3.65 1.85
N VAL A 192 -21.95 4.54 1.41
CA VAL A 192 -21.99 5.15 0.06
C VAL A 192 -21.53 4.15 -1.02
N ASP A 193 -20.47 3.40 -0.77
CA ASP A 193 -19.99 2.32 -1.63
C ASP A 193 -19.64 1.08 -0.80
N PRO A 194 -20.54 0.08 -0.76
CA PRO A 194 -20.29 -1.18 -0.04
C PRO A 194 -19.07 -1.97 -0.50
N ASN A 195 -18.48 -1.61 -1.64
CA ASN A 195 -17.26 -2.21 -2.14
C ASN A 195 -16.02 -1.31 -1.96
N TYR A 196 -16.11 -0.26 -1.14
CA TYR A 196 -14.98 0.63 -0.91
C TYR A 196 -13.92 -0.04 -0.01
N PHE A 197 -13.02 -0.77 -0.64
CA PHE A 197 -12.01 -1.64 -0.02
C PHE A 197 -11.23 -0.97 1.11
N ASP A 198 -10.71 0.25 0.87
CA ASP A 198 -9.83 0.93 1.82
C ASP A 198 -10.53 1.25 3.15
N ALA A 199 -11.83 1.54 3.12
CA ALA A 199 -12.58 1.80 4.35
C ALA A 199 -12.68 0.55 5.22
N TYR A 200 -12.85 -0.64 4.64
CA TYR A 200 -12.84 -1.88 5.41
C TYR A 200 -11.46 -2.16 6.05
N ILE A 201 -10.38 -1.96 5.30
CA ILE A 201 -9.03 -2.10 5.85
C ILE A 201 -8.83 -1.17 7.05
N HIS A 202 -9.17 0.10 6.90
CA HIS A 202 -8.99 1.10 7.96
C HIS A 202 -9.95 0.90 9.15
N MET A 203 -11.17 0.40 8.93
CA MET A 203 -12.08 -0.01 10.00
C MET A 203 -11.52 -1.22 10.78
N GLY A 204 -10.95 -2.19 10.06
CA GLY A 204 -10.25 -3.32 10.69
C GLY A 204 -9.09 -2.87 11.59
N MET A 205 -8.20 -2.03 11.06
CA MET A 205 -7.06 -1.48 11.81
C MET A 205 -7.51 -0.65 13.03
N LEU A 206 -8.56 0.14 12.88
CA LEU A 206 -9.11 0.95 13.98
C LEU A 206 -9.73 0.06 15.06
N SER A 207 -10.47 -0.98 14.67
CA SER A 207 -11.07 -1.95 15.58
C SER A 207 -10.01 -2.76 16.33
N GLU A 208 -8.96 -3.20 15.62
CA GLU A 208 -7.81 -3.91 16.21
C GLU A 208 -7.09 -3.04 17.25
N SER A 209 -6.83 -1.77 16.92
CA SER A 209 -6.20 -0.84 17.87
C SER A 209 -7.03 -0.56 19.13
N ALA A 210 -8.36 -0.73 19.03
CA ALA A 210 -9.29 -0.64 20.14
C ALA A 210 -9.46 -1.99 20.90
N GLY A 211 -8.77 -3.06 20.48
CA GLY A 211 -8.91 -4.39 21.06
C GLY A 211 -10.27 -5.04 20.79
N ASN A 212 -10.92 -4.69 19.68
CA ASN A 212 -12.24 -5.20 19.32
C ASN A 212 -12.13 -6.30 18.27
N ASP A 213 -12.65 -7.47 18.57
CA ASP A 213 -12.59 -8.67 17.73
C ASP A 213 -13.31 -8.52 16.37
N ILE A 214 -14.19 -7.52 16.22
CA ILE A 214 -14.84 -7.22 14.94
C ILE A 214 -13.84 -6.84 13.83
N ALA A 215 -12.57 -6.55 14.19
CA ALA A 215 -11.50 -6.27 13.24
C ALA A 215 -11.39 -7.36 12.16
N ILE A 216 -11.55 -8.62 12.56
CA ILE A 216 -11.46 -9.76 11.64
C ILE A 216 -12.56 -9.77 10.58
N ASP A 217 -13.77 -9.31 10.94
CA ASP A 217 -14.90 -9.26 10.01
C ASP A 217 -14.65 -8.19 8.94
N TYR A 218 -14.08 -7.05 9.32
CA TYR A 218 -13.68 -6.01 8.36
C TYR A 218 -12.59 -6.51 7.39
N TYR A 219 -11.56 -7.21 7.89
CA TYR A 219 -10.54 -7.81 7.02
C TYR A 219 -11.12 -8.88 6.10
N ASN A 220 -12.08 -9.69 6.57
CA ASN A 220 -12.78 -10.64 5.74
C ASN A 220 -13.60 -9.96 4.65
N SER A 221 -14.33 -8.89 4.98
CA SER A 221 -15.08 -8.10 3.98
C SER A 221 -14.15 -7.48 2.93
N ALA A 222 -12.97 -6.98 3.33
CA ALA A 222 -11.97 -6.52 2.38
C ALA A 222 -11.48 -7.65 1.44
N ILE A 223 -11.28 -8.87 1.96
CA ILE A 223 -10.91 -10.04 1.16
C ILE A 223 -12.04 -10.47 0.20
N GLU A 224 -13.30 -10.36 0.61
CA GLU A 224 -14.44 -10.61 -0.27
C GLU A 224 -14.48 -9.65 -1.46
N ILE A 225 -14.13 -8.38 -1.24
CA ILE A 225 -14.05 -7.36 -2.29
C ILE A 225 -12.85 -7.61 -3.22
N ASN A 226 -11.69 -7.93 -2.65
CA ASN A 226 -10.46 -8.24 -3.39
C ASN A 226 -9.76 -9.45 -2.77
N SER A 227 -10.09 -10.63 -3.29
CA SER A 227 -9.57 -11.91 -2.79
C SER A 227 -8.05 -12.08 -2.96
N SER A 228 -7.42 -11.33 -3.88
CA SER A 228 -5.98 -11.36 -4.11
C SER A 228 -5.22 -10.21 -3.41
N SER A 229 -5.86 -9.48 -2.51
CA SER A 229 -5.20 -8.40 -1.79
C SER A 229 -4.18 -8.92 -0.77
N ILE A 230 -2.89 -8.71 -1.07
CA ILE A 230 -1.80 -9.00 -0.13
C ILE A 230 -2.00 -8.23 1.18
N GLU A 231 -2.44 -6.97 1.11
CA GLU A 231 -2.67 -6.12 2.27
C GLU A 231 -3.75 -6.68 3.22
N ALA A 232 -4.90 -7.08 2.67
CA ALA A 232 -5.99 -7.63 3.46
C ALA A 232 -5.61 -8.95 4.14
N HIS A 233 -4.95 -9.85 3.40
CA HIS A 233 -4.44 -11.11 3.96
C HIS A 233 -3.32 -10.89 4.98
N ARG A 234 -2.45 -9.90 4.75
CA ARG A 234 -1.39 -9.52 5.71
C ARG A 234 -1.98 -9.02 7.01
N ASN A 235 -2.92 -8.07 6.96
CA ASN A 235 -3.57 -7.53 8.15
C ASN A 235 -4.33 -8.62 8.91
N LYS A 236 -5.07 -9.49 8.21
CA LYS A 236 -5.70 -10.67 8.79
C LYS A 236 -4.68 -11.61 9.47
N GLY A 237 -3.55 -11.85 8.83
CA GLY A 237 -2.49 -12.69 9.37
C GLY A 237 -1.85 -12.09 10.61
N LEU A 238 -1.57 -10.78 10.60
CA LEU A 238 -1.04 -10.05 11.74
C LEU A 238 -2.04 -10.03 12.91
N TYR A 239 -3.31 -9.77 12.65
CA TYR A 239 -4.36 -9.85 13.67
C TYR A 239 -4.36 -11.20 14.39
N TYR A 240 -4.36 -12.31 13.64
CA TYR A 240 -4.31 -13.65 14.25
C TYR A 240 -2.97 -13.91 14.97
N HIS A 241 -1.86 -13.41 14.45
CA HIS A 241 -0.55 -13.55 15.10
C HIS A 241 -0.52 -12.87 16.48
N PHE A 242 -1.00 -11.62 16.57
CA PHE A 242 -1.02 -10.88 17.83
C PHE A 242 -2.04 -11.44 18.84
N ASN A 243 -3.07 -12.13 18.36
CA ASN A 243 -4.02 -12.87 19.18
C ASN A 243 -3.60 -14.33 19.41
N GLU A 244 -2.33 -14.67 19.21
CA GLU A 244 -1.72 -15.99 19.42
C GLU A 244 -2.38 -17.15 18.64
N ASN A 245 -3.25 -16.84 17.69
CA ASN A 245 -3.83 -17.82 16.79
C ASN A 245 -2.90 -18.10 15.60
N TYR A 246 -1.75 -18.70 15.90
CA TYR A 246 -0.68 -18.91 14.91
C TYR A 246 -1.10 -19.80 13.74
N SER A 247 -2.06 -20.71 13.94
CA SER A 247 -2.59 -21.55 12.86
C SER A 247 -3.30 -20.73 11.79
N GLU A 248 -4.21 -19.84 12.19
CA GLU A 248 -4.95 -18.99 11.25
C GLU A 248 -4.03 -17.93 10.64
N ALA A 249 -3.10 -17.37 11.42
CA ALA A 249 -2.07 -16.46 10.91
C ALA A 249 -1.30 -17.09 9.75
N ARG A 250 -0.82 -18.34 9.93
CA ARG A 250 -0.11 -19.06 8.85
C ARG A 250 -0.96 -19.33 7.62
N LYS A 251 -2.28 -19.58 7.76
CA LYS A 251 -3.16 -19.73 6.61
C LYS A 251 -3.21 -18.46 5.78
N ALA A 252 -3.39 -17.31 6.44
CA ALA A 252 -3.43 -16.01 5.77
C ALA A 252 -2.09 -15.69 5.06
N PHE A 253 -0.96 -15.87 5.75
CA PHE A 253 0.35 -15.63 5.13
C PHE A 253 0.68 -16.62 4.01
N LYS A 254 0.33 -17.91 4.13
CA LYS A 254 0.53 -18.89 3.05
C LYS A 254 -0.29 -18.54 1.81
N PHE A 255 -1.45 -17.91 1.97
CA PHE A 255 -2.22 -17.42 0.84
C PHE A 255 -1.48 -16.31 0.08
N ILE A 256 -0.79 -15.39 0.79
CA ILE A 256 0.06 -14.38 0.16
C ILE A 256 1.19 -15.03 -0.66
N VAL A 257 1.80 -16.11 -0.15
CA VAL A 257 2.83 -16.85 -0.89
C VAL A 257 2.29 -17.44 -2.22
N GLN A 258 0.99 -17.75 -2.31
CA GLN A 258 0.36 -18.20 -3.55
C GLN A 258 0.17 -17.05 -4.55
N ILE A 259 -0.07 -15.83 -4.05
CA ILE A 259 -0.22 -14.63 -4.88
C ILE A 259 1.16 -14.14 -5.36
N ASP A 260 2.10 -14.01 -4.44
CA ASP A 260 3.47 -13.59 -4.70
C ASP A 260 4.45 -14.46 -3.89
N SER A 261 5.10 -15.38 -4.58
CA SER A 261 6.06 -16.31 -3.98
C SER A 261 7.39 -15.66 -3.59
N ASN A 262 7.65 -14.43 -4.01
CA ASN A 262 8.92 -13.72 -3.78
C ASN A 262 8.79 -12.61 -2.72
N PHE A 263 7.60 -12.43 -2.14
CA PHE A 263 7.36 -11.38 -1.16
C PHE A 263 7.99 -11.76 0.19
N GLU A 264 9.21 -11.27 0.42
CA GLU A 264 10.06 -11.62 1.56
C GLU A 264 9.43 -11.36 2.93
N GLU A 265 8.63 -10.30 3.07
CA GLU A 265 7.93 -9.98 4.31
C GLU A 265 7.01 -11.10 4.75
N THR A 266 6.40 -11.82 3.80
CA THR A 266 5.51 -12.94 4.12
C THR A 266 6.25 -14.09 4.78
N TYR A 267 7.46 -14.39 4.33
CA TYR A 267 8.29 -15.43 4.95
C TYR A 267 8.78 -15.00 6.33
N PHE A 268 9.12 -13.73 6.49
CA PHE A 268 9.44 -13.17 7.80
C PHE A 268 8.26 -13.32 8.77
N ASN A 269 7.04 -12.98 8.35
CA ASN A 269 5.84 -13.12 9.17
C ASN A 269 5.49 -14.58 9.47
N LEU A 270 5.69 -15.50 8.52
CA LEU A 270 5.60 -16.94 8.79
C LEU A 270 6.62 -17.38 9.86
N GLY A 271 7.86 -16.92 9.76
CA GLY A 271 8.88 -17.14 10.79
C GLY A 271 8.44 -16.65 12.17
N ASN A 272 7.86 -15.45 12.22
CA ASN A 272 7.34 -14.89 13.47
C ASN A 272 6.22 -15.74 14.08
N THR A 273 5.31 -16.30 13.25
CA THR A 273 4.26 -17.18 13.78
C THR A 273 4.82 -18.45 14.40
N PHE A 274 5.84 -19.06 13.80
CA PHE A 274 6.50 -20.24 14.35
C PHE A 274 7.32 -19.91 15.60
N LEU A 275 8.00 -18.78 15.64
CA LEU A 275 8.74 -18.34 16.84
C LEU A 275 7.78 -18.03 18.00
N GLY A 276 6.63 -17.40 17.73
CA GLY A 276 5.58 -17.18 18.72
C GLY A 276 5.05 -18.50 19.29
N GLU A 277 4.72 -19.46 18.42
CA GLU A 277 4.27 -20.80 18.85
C GLU A 277 5.36 -21.57 19.63
N TYR A 278 6.64 -21.42 19.25
CA TYR A 278 7.76 -21.97 20.00
C TYR A 278 7.80 -21.44 21.44
N ASN A 279 7.52 -20.17 21.64
CA ASN A 279 7.55 -19.57 22.98
C ASN A 279 6.54 -20.25 23.94
N ILE A 280 5.46 -20.82 23.40
CA ILE A 280 4.46 -21.58 24.14
C ILE A 280 4.87 -23.07 24.26
N SER A 281 5.16 -23.70 23.11
CA SER A 281 5.33 -25.15 23.01
C SER A 281 6.72 -25.66 23.39
N LYS A 282 7.74 -24.80 23.27
CA LYS A 282 9.18 -25.14 23.42
C LYS A 282 9.66 -26.29 22.51
N SER A 283 8.94 -26.52 21.41
CA SER A 283 9.26 -27.60 20.47
C SER A 283 10.38 -27.21 19.51
N ASN A 284 11.47 -27.97 19.50
CA ASN A 284 12.60 -27.72 18.60
C ASN A 284 12.20 -27.79 17.11
N SER A 285 11.26 -28.65 16.73
CA SER A 285 10.79 -28.72 15.33
C SER A 285 10.06 -27.44 14.89
N ILE A 286 9.37 -26.77 15.81
CA ILE A 286 8.73 -25.47 15.55
C ILE A 286 9.79 -24.38 15.41
N LEU A 287 10.82 -24.39 16.26
CA LEU A 287 11.97 -23.49 16.16
C LEU A 287 12.72 -23.65 14.82
N ASP A 288 12.89 -24.92 14.36
CA ASP A 288 13.51 -25.21 13.07
C ASP A 288 12.69 -24.64 11.92
N SER A 289 11.35 -24.70 12.03
CA SER A 289 10.45 -24.08 11.05
C SER A 289 10.60 -22.55 11.05
N ALA A 290 10.67 -21.91 12.21
CA ALA A 290 10.91 -20.46 12.29
C ALA A 290 12.23 -20.08 11.60
N LEU A 291 13.32 -20.79 11.93
CA LEU A 291 14.63 -20.58 11.31
C LEU A 291 14.59 -20.73 9.79
N MET A 292 13.95 -21.79 9.29
CA MET A 292 13.79 -22.03 7.85
C MET A 292 13.08 -20.87 7.14
N TYR A 293 12.00 -20.35 7.72
CA TYR A 293 11.25 -19.27 7.12
C TYR A 293 12.00 -17.92 7.14
N TYR A 294 12.74 -17.61 8.21
CA TYR A 294 13.61 -16.43 8.23
C TYR A 294 14.75 -16.53 7.21
N GLN A 295 15.36 -17.72 7.08
CA GLN A 295 16.38 -17.97 6.04
C GLN A 295 15.78 -17.80 4.64
N LYS A 296 14.53 -18.21 4.42
CA LYS A 296 13.83 -17.98 3.15
C LYS A 296 13.58 -16.49 2.91
N ALA A 297 13.20 -15.73 3.91
CA ALA A 297 13.08 -14.28 3.78
C ALA A 297 14.41 -13.63 3.37
N THR A 298 15.52 -14.03 4.01
CA THR A 298 16.85 -13.50 3.69
C THR A 298 17.42 -13.99 2.35
N SER A 299 16.89 -15.09 1.78
CA SER A 299 17.27 -15.53 0.43
C SER A 299 16.66 -14.64 -0.66
N PHE A 300 15.52 -14.00 -0.43
CA PHE A 300 14.93 -13.00 -1.32
C PHE A 300 15.50 -11.61 -1.08
N ASN A 301 15.74 -11.25 0.19
CA ASN A 301 16.31 -9.96 0.56
C ASN A 301 17.46 -10.17 1.57
N SER A 302 18.70 -10.22 1.07
CA SER A 302 19.90 -10.44 1.88
C SER A 302 20.20 -9.31 2.88
N PHE A 303 19.53 -8.15 2.75
CA PHE A 303 19.63 -6.99 3.62
C PHE A 303 18.46 -6.87 4.62
N TYR A 304 17.62 -7.90 4.74
CA TYR A 304 16.47 -7.87 5.66
C TYR A 304 16.93 -8.02 7.11
N VAL A 305 17.28 -6.89 7.72
CA VAL A 305 17.91 -6.79 9.04
C VAL A 305 17.13 -7.53 10.13
N GLN A 306 15.79 -7.37 10.16
CA GLN A 306 14.94 -8.03 11.16
C GLN A 306 14.96 -9.55 11.04
N ALA A 307 14.95 -10.09 9.80
CA ALA A 307 15.02 -11.53 9.57
C ALA A 307 16.38 -12.09 9.99
N ILE A 308 17.48 -11.38 9.67
CA ILE A 308 18.84 -11.77 10.06
C ILE A 308 18.96 -11.79 11.60
N HIS A 309 18.44 -10.77 12.27
CA HIS A 309 18.38 -10.72 13.75
C HIS A 309 17.63 -11.93 14.32
N ASN A 310 16.43 -12.23 13.77
CA ASN A 310 15.62 -13.35 14.26
C ASN A 310 16.25 -14.73 13.97
N ILE A 311 17.06 -14.87 12.91
CA ILE A 311 17.92 -16.04 12.70
C ILE A 311 18.91 -16.15 13.86
N GLY A 312 19.51 -15.04 14.30
CA GLY A 312 20.39 -14.98 15.47
C GLY A 312 19.69 -15.45 16.72
N ILE A 313 18.47 -14.99 16.99
CA ILE A 313 17.63 -15.43 18.12
C ILE A 313 17.41 -16.96 18.06
N CYS A 314 17.07 -17.51 16.90
CA CYS A 314 16.87 -18.95 16.75
C CYS A 314 18.15 -19.75 17.09
N TYR A 315 19.33 -19.29 16.68
CA TYR A 315 20.59 -19.90 17.04
C TYR A 315 20.94 -19.74 18.52
N GLU A 316 20.65 -18.59 19.11
CA GLU A 316 20.84 -18.37 20.55
C GLU A 316 19.99 -19.35 21.37
N ILE A 317 18.71 -19.50 21.02
CA ILE A 317 17.81 -20.49 21.66
C ILE A 317 18.34 -21.91 21.50
N LYS A 318 18.98 -22.25 20.37
CA LYS A 318 19.62 -23.54 20.11
C LYS A 318 20.98 -23.69 20.82
N ASN A 319 21.41 -22.68 21.57
CA ASN A 319 22.73 -22.61 22.22
C ASN A 319 23.91 -22.62 21.23
N ASP A 320 23.70 -22.24 19.96
CA ASP A 320 24.76 -22.01 18.97
C ASP A 320 25.17 -20.54 18.98
N LEU A 321 25.88 -20.15 20.06
CA LEU A 321 26.23 -18.75 20.30
C LEU A 321 27.17 -18.17 19.23
N VAL A 322 27.95 -19.02 18.56
CA VAL A 322 28.85 -18.59 17.48
C VAL A 322 28.04 -18.10 16.28
N LYS A 323 27.04 -18.87 15.85
CA LYS A 323 26.17 -18.46 14.75
C LYS A 323 25.26 -17.30 15.16
N ALA A 324 24.75 -17.27 16.41
CA ALA A 324 23.96 -16.16 16.92
C ALA A 324 24.75 -14.84 16.81
N LYS A 325 25.98 -14.81 17.34
CA LYS A 325 26.88 -13.65 17.30
C LYS A 325 27.17 -13.21 15.86
N SER A 326 27.41 -14.15 14.95
CA SER A 326 27.62 -13.85 13.52
C SER A 326 26.40 -13.17 12.88
N CYS A 327 25.18 -13.64 13.18
CA CYS A 327 23.95 -13.04 12.68
C CYS A 327 23.73 -11.61 13.22
N TYR A 328 23.96 -11.39 14.52
CA TYR A 328 23.81 -10.07 15.11
C TYR A 328 24.82 -9.08 14.55
N LEU A 329 26.10 -9.50 14.35
CA LEU A 329 27.12 -8.67 13.70
C LEU A 329 26.73 -8.32 12.28
N LYS A 330 26.23 -9.30 11.49
CA LYS A 330 25.74 -9.02 10.12
C LYS A 330 24.59 -8.04 10.11
N ALA A 331 23.65 -8.14 11.05
CA ALA A 331 22.53 -7.19 11.14
C ALA A 331 23.03 -5.76 11.47
N ILE A 332 24.05 -5.63 12.33
CA ILE A 332 24.67 -4.33 12.69
C ILE A 332 25.50 -3.78 11.50
N GLU A 333 26.14 -4.64 10.71
CA GLU A 333 26.86 -4.23 9.50
C GLU A 333 25.93 -3.59 8.47
N ILE A 334 24.69 -4.10 8.34
CA ILE A 334 23.66 -3.56 7.44
C ILE A 334 23.04 -2.28 8.01
N ASP A 335 22.68 -2.27 9.30
CA ASP A 335 22.17 -1.13 10.03
C ASP A 335 22.92 -0.96 11.35
N ASN A 336 23.89 -0.05 11.37
CA ASN A 336 24.75 0.20 12.50
C ASN A 336 24.00 0.72 13.77
N ASN A 337 22.76 1.16 13.61
CA ASN A 337 21.89 1.61 14.69
C ASN A 337 20.81 0.59 15.07
N TYR A 338 20.87 -0.63 14.56
CA TYR A 338 19.84 -1.64 14.85
C TYR A 338 19.94 -2.11 16.31
N SER A 339 19.21 -1.40 17.17
CA SER A 339 19.23 -1.58 18.63
C SER A 339 18.98 -3.02 19.11
N PRO A 340 18.08 -3.84 18.50
CA PRO A 340 17.89 -5.21 18.97
C PRO A 340 19.16 -6.07 18.89
N SER A 341 19.90 -6.01 17.75
CA SER A 341 21.14 -6.80 17.60
C SER A 341 22.27 -6.26 18.47
N LEU A 342 22.37 -4.94 18.67
CA LEU A 342 23.35 -4.36 19.58
C LEU A 342 23.14 -4.84 21.03
N LYS A 343 21.88 -4.89 21.48
CA LYS A 343 21.55 -5.41 22.83
C LYS A 343 21.82 -6.90 22.95
N ALA A 344 21.41 -7.69 21.94
CA ALA A 344 21.64 -9.13 21.93
C ALA A 344 23.15 -9.47 21.97
N LEU A 345 23.96 -8.76 21.18
CA LEU A 345 25.41 -8.97 21.16
C LEU A 345 26.04 -8.70 22.53
N ASN A 346 25.67 -7.58 23.19
CA ASN A 346 26.17 -7.24 24.51
C ASN A 346 25.74 -8.25 25.59
N SER A 347 24.66 -8.99 25.38
CA SER A 347 24.21 -10.04 26.34
C SER A 347 24.93 -11.38 26.15
N LEU A 348 25.66 -11.56 25.04
CA LEU A 348 26.45 -12.77 24.75
C LEU A 348 27.91 -12.64 25.16
N ASP A 349 28.41 -11.44 25.45
CA ASP A 349 29.75 -11.15 25.94
C ASP A 349 29.75 -11.20 27.47
#